data_4e112b09d3c83dc3de826ccb26a3df96
#
_entry.id   4e112b09d3c83dc3de826ccb26a3df96
#
_cell.length_a   1.000
_cell.length_b   1.000
_cell.length_c   1.000
_cell.angle_alpha   90.00
_cell.angle_beta   90.00
_cell.angle_gamma   90.00
#
_symmetry.space_group_name_H-M   'P 1'
#
loop_
_entity.id
_entity.type
_entity.pdbx_description
1 polymer ?
#
loop_
_entity_poly.entity_id
_entity_poly.type
_entity_poly.pdbx_seq_one_letter_code
_entity_poly.pdbx_strand_id
1 'polypeptide(L)'
;MNIILLSGGSGKRLWPLSNDIRSKQFIKIFKKEDGTYESMVQRVYRQIKKVDTDATVTIATGKTQVSAIHNQLGEDVGISVEPCRRDTFPAIALATAYLVDVMHVASSESVVVCPVDPYVEDDYFEALKELSEQADKCEANLVLMGIEPTYPSEKYGYIIPESTDHVAEVRTFREKPTADVAEQYIAQGALWNGGVFAYKLGYVMDKAHELMDFTDYQDLFDKYDTMKKISFDYAVAEHESKIQVVRFAGMWKDLGTWNTLTEAMDESIIGKGELNDKCSGVHIINEMDVPVLAMGLHDVVISASPEGILVSDKEQSSYIKPFVDKFEQQIMFAEKSWGSFKVVDVETTSLTIKVTLNPGHSMNYHSHKNRDEVWVVISGEGKTIVDGMEQMVKPGDVITMSAGCRHTVIADTELKLIEVQLGADINVHDKQKFELER
;
A
#
# COMPACT_ATOMS: atom_id res chain seq x y z
N MET A 1 12.06 12.33 13.50
CA MET A 1 10.57 12.49 13.57
C MET A 1 9.88 11.15 13.59
N ASN A 2 8.69 11.05 14.20
CA ASN A 2 7.83 9.87 14.13
C ASN A 2 6.84 10.06 12.98
N ILE A 3 6.65 9.03 12.13
CA ILE A 3 5.72 9.09 11.00
C ILE A 3 4.81 7.87 11.01
N ILE A 4 3.50 8.10 10.82
CA ILE A 4 2.51 7.07 10.50
C ILE A 4 2.17 7.20 9.01
N LEU A 5 2.52 6.17 8.21
CA LEU A 5 2.12 6.07 6.82
C LEU A 5 0.80 5.32 6.71
N LEU A 6 -0.24 5.98 6.20
CA LEU A 6 -1.53 5.35 5.94
C LEU A 6 -1.46 4.55 4.63
N SER A 7 -1.42 3.23 4.75
CA SER A 7 -1.38 2.29 3.63
C SER A 7 -2.69 1.52 3.51
N GLY A 8 -3.79 2.24 3.35
CA GLY A 8 -5.12 1.70 3.15
C GLY A 8 -5.54 1.64 1.67
N GLY A 9 -6.71 1.08 1.39
CA GLY A 9 -7.33 1.10 0.06
C GLY A 9 -7.41 -0.27 -0.62
N SER A 10 -8.40 -0.45 -1.50
CA SER A 10 -8.63 -1.70 -2.25
C SER A 10 -7.89 -1.77 -3.59
N GLY A 11 -7.30 -0.65 -4.02
CA GLY A 11 -6.49 -0.60 -5.24
C GLY A 11 -7.17 -0.94 -6.58
N LYS A 12 -8.43 -1.32 -6.62
CA LYS A 12 -9.13 -1.86 -7.81
C LYS A 12 -9.16 -0.94 -9.05
N ARG A 13 -8.86 0.36 -8.88
CA ARG A 13 -8.82 1.31 -10.01
C ARG A 13 -7.61 1.14 -10.92
N LEU A 14 -6.58 0.42 -10.48
CA LEU A 14 -5.40 0.09 -11.29
C LEU A 14 -5.38 -1.38 -11.70
N TRP A 15 -6.56 -2.04 -11.74
CA TRP A 15 -6.67 -3.35 -12.35
C TRP A 15 -6.15 -3.32 -13.79
N PRO A 16 -5.38 -4.31 -14.26
CA PRO A 16 -5.12 -5.61 -13.66
C PRO A 16 -3.83 -5.67 -12.80
N LEU A 17 -3.11 -4.57 -12.58
CA LEU A 17 -1.90 -4.59 -11.73
C LEU A 17 -2.20 -4.67 -10.24
N SER A 18 -3.38 -4.19 -9.83
CA SER A 18 -3.83 -4.21 -8.44
C SER A 18 -4.99 -5.16 -8.24
N ASN A 19 -5.01 -5.81 -7.08
CA ASN A 19 -6.06 -6.71 -6.61
C ASN A 19 -6.31 -6.51 -5.11
N ASP A 20 -7.12 -7.35 -4.48
CA ASP A 20 -7.46 -7.23 -3.04
C ASP A 20 -6.26 -7.48 -2.09
N ILE A 21 -5.19 -8.12 -2.58
CA ILE A 21 -3.95 -8.37 -1.83
C ILE A 21 -2.86 -7.36 -2.26
N ARG A 22 -2.66 -7.18 -3.55
CA ARG A 22 -1.69 -6.24 -4.11
C ARG A 22 -2.35 -4.90 -4.37
N SER A 23 -2.36 -4.01 -3.38
CA SER A 23 -2.85 -2.64 -3.55
C SER A 23 -1.90 -1.79 -4.38
N LYS A 24 -2.38 -0.65 -4.90
CA LYS A 24 -1.66 0.23 -5.84
C LYS A 24 -0.26 0.65 -5.36
N GLN A 25 -0.10 0.88 -4.06
CA GLN A 25 1.16 1.35 -3.47
C GLN A 25 2.29 0.32 -3.52
N PHE A 26 2.00 -0.96 -3.86
CA PHE A 26 3.00 -2.04 -4.00
C PHE A 26 3.38 -2.32 -5.46
N ILE A 27 2.81 -1.62 -6.43
CA ILE A 27 3.12 -1.80 -7.85
C ILE A 27 4.45 -1.11 -8.16
N LYS A 28 5.43 -1.85 -8.73
CA LYS A 28 6.77 -1.35 -9.06
C LYS A 28 6.78 -0.73 -10.45
N ILE A 29 6.56 0.58 -10.53
CA ILE A 29 6.45 1.34 -11.79
C ILE A 29 7.29 2.63 -11.82
N PHE A 30 7.88 3.03 -10.67
CA PHE A 30 8.73 4.21 -10.62
C PHE A 30 10.18 3.81 -10.85
N LYS A 31 10.81 4.40 -11.87
CA LYS A 31 12.17 4.06 -12.25
C LYS A 31 13.17 4.71 -11.30
N LYS A 32 14.13 3.93 -10.82
CA LYS A 32 15.27 4.42 -10.04
C LYS A 32 16.46 4.75 -10.93
N GLU A 33 17.45 5.46 -10.38
CA GLU A 33 18.70 5.80 -11.07
C GLU A 33 19.48 4.58 -11.57
N ASP A 34 19.37 3.44 -10.88
CA ASP A 34 19.99 2.17 -11.26
C ASP A 34 19.26 1.43 -12.39
N GLY A 35 18.16 2.01 -12.90
CA GLY A 35 17.31 1.44 -13.95
C GLY A 35 16.31 0.38 -13.46
N THR A 36 16.31 0.02 -12.18
CA THR A 36 15.27 -0.85 -11.59
C THR A 36 14.03 -0.06 -11.24
N TYR A 37 12.93 -0.76 -10.97
CA TYR A 37 11.66 -0.12 -10.60
C TYR A 37 11.36 -0.31 -9.12
N GLU A 38 10.87 0.76 -8.48
CA GLU A 38 10.37 0.76 -7.12
C GLU A 38 8.86 0.99 -7.08
N SER A 39 8.23 0.57 -5.99
CA SER A 39 6.83 0.86 -5.70
C SER A 39 6.70 2.20 -4.98
N MET A 40 5.45 2.71 -4.86
CA MET A 40 5.20 3.95 -4.12
C MET A 40 5.62 3.83 -2.65
N VAL A 41 5.33 2.71 -1.98
CA VAL A 41 5.74 2.53 -0.57
C VAL A 41 7.26 2.52 -0.41
N GLN A 42 8.00 1.91 -1.37
CA GLN A 42 9.47 1.94 -1.38
C GLN A 42 10.01 3.35 -1.63
N ARG A 43 9.43 4.07 -2.61
CA ARG A 43 9.80 5.45 -2.94
C ARG A 43 9.62 6.37 -1.73
N VAL A 44 8.43 6.38 -1.12
CA VAL A 44 8.11 7.22 0.04
C VAL A 44 9.02 6.89 1.22
N TYR A 45 9.21 5.60 1.53
CA TYR A 45 10.11 5.19 2.60
C TYR A 45 11.56 5.65 2.37
N ARG A 46 12.08 5.49 1.16
CA ARG A 46 13.41 5.94 0.76
C ARG A 46 13.56 7.47 0.88
N GLN A 47 12.57 8.22 0.42
CA GLN A 47 12.59 9.70 0.50
C GLN A 47 12.53 10.20 1.94
N ILE A 48 11.71 9.58 2.81
CA ILE A 48 11.70 9.87 4.26
C ILE A 48 13.10 9.65 4.85
N LYS A 49 13.71 8.50 4.59
CA LYS A 49 15.04 8.16 5.12
C LYS A 49 16.16 9.02 4.54
N LYS A 50 15.98 9.59 3.36
CA LYS A 50 16.91 10.56 2.76
C LYS A 50 16.89 11.91 3.50
N VAL A 51 15.71 12.38 3.90
CA VAL A 51 15.51 13.66 4.60
C VAL A 51 15.79 13.54 6.10
N ASP A 52 15.40 12.42 6.69
CA ASP A 52 15.63 12.13 8.11
C ASP A 52 15.99 10.65 8.30
N THR A 53 17.29 10.36 8.39
CA THR A 53 17.81 8.98 8.56
C THR A 53 17.29 8.32 9.84
N ASP A 54 17.03 9.10 10.88
CA ASP A 54 16.58 8.65 12.19
C ASP A 54 15.05 8.61 12.32
N ALA A 55 14.31 8.96 11.26
CA ALA A 55 12.85 8.92 11.27
C ALA A 55 12.34 7.52 11.63
N THR A 56 11.45 7.42 12.60
CA THR A 56 10.72 6.20 12.94
C THR A 56 9.47 6.12 12.06
N VAL A 57 9.41 5.11 11.21
CA VAL A 57 8.29 4.92 10.27
C VAL A 57 7.42 3.75 10.73
N THR A 58 6.14 4.02 10.96
CA THR A 58 5.11 3.01 11.26
C THR A 58 4.08 3.01 10.15
N ILE A 59 3.78 1.85 9.57
CA ILE A 59 2.78 1.72 8.50
C ILE A 59 1.47 1.20 9.08
N ALA A 60 0.42 2.01 8.99
CA ALA A 60 -0.94 1.60 9.33
C ALA A 60 -1.57 0.90 8.12
N THR A 61 -1.91 -0.39 8.28
CA THR A 61 -2.32 -1.24 7.15
C THR A 61 -3.23 -2.39 7.56
N GLY A 62 -3.90 -3.00 6.59
CA GLY A 62 -4.68 -4.22 6.80
C GLY A 62 -3.81 -5.49 6.74
N LYS A 63 -4.28 -6.56 7.39
CA LYS A 63 -3.57 -7.85 7.50
C LYS A 63 -3.09 -8.44 6.17
N THR A 64 -3.81 -8.22 5.07
CA THR A 64 -3.47 -8.79 3.76
C THR A 64 -2.24 -8.15 3.12
N GLN A 65 -1.83 -6.95 3.59
CA GLN A 65 -0.73 -6.18 3.02
C GLN A 65 0.60 -6.34 3.78
N VAL A 66 0.57 -6.87 5.00
CA VAL A 66 1.76 -7.03 5.87
C VAL A 66 2.89 -7.77 5.15
N SER A 67 2.56 -8.87 4.45
CA SER A 67 3.57 -9.64 3.72
C SER A 67 4.25 -8.85 2.60
N ALA A 68 3.51 -8.00 1.88
CA ALA A 68 4.07 -7.16 0.82
C ALA A 68 4.97 -6.05 1.41
N ILE A 69 4.60 -5.50 2.58
CA ILE A 69 5.43 -4.52 3.28
C ILE A 69 6.77 -5.14 3.68
N HIS A 70 6.76 -6.29 4.36
CA HIS A 70 8.00 -6.99 4.74
C HIS A 70 8.84 -7.37 3.51
N ASN A 71 8.22 -7.85 2.43
CA ASN A 71 8.94 -8.18 1.20
C ASN A 71 9.62 -6.95 0.57
N GLN A 72 8.98 -5.78 0.61
CA GLN A 72 9.47 -4.59 -0.08
C GLN A 72 10.33 -3.65 0.79
N LEU A 73 10.12 -3.62 2.09
CA LEU A 73 10.81 -2.71 3.03
C LEU A 73 11.69 -3.43 4.06
N GLY A 74 11.57 -4.75 4.21
CA GLY A 74 12.25 -5.52 5.26
C GLY A 74 11.46 -5.60 6.56
N GLU A 75 12.06 -6.18 7.58
CA GLU A 75 11.43 -6.45 8.88
C GLU A 75 11.57 -5.29 9.89
N ASP A 76 12.42 -4.30 9.60
CA ASP A 76 12.76 -3.22 10.53
C ASP A 76 11.74 -2.07 10.55
N VAL A 77 10.69 -2.14 9.72
CA VAL A 77 9.63 -1.14 9.67
C VAL A 77 8.52 -1.46 10.68
N GLY A 78 8.08 -0.45 11.45
CA GLY A 78 6.93 -0.59 12.35
C GLY A 78 5.64 -0.84 11.57
N ILE A 79 4.79 -1.76 12.02
CA ILE A 79 3.50 -2.05 11.38
C ILE A 79 2.38 -2.08 12.42
N SER A 80 1.43 -1.17 12.27
CA SER A 80 0.15 -1.19 12.99
C SER A 80 -0.90 -1.86 12.09
N VAL A 81 -1.37 -3.04 12.50
CA VAL A 81 -2.28 -3.86 11.67
C VAL A 81 -3.72 -3.65 12.08
N GLU A 82 -4.54 -3.15 11.16
CA GLU A 82 -5.99 -3.04 11.38
C GLU A 82 -6.65 -4.43 11.28
N PRO A 83 -7.46 -4.84 12.29
CA PRO A 83 -8.24 -6.08 12.22
C PRO A 83 -9.28 -6.07 11.09
N CYS A 84 -9.89 -4.91 10.84
CA CYS A 84 -10.86 -4.68 9.77
C CYS A 84 -10.85 -3.21 9.34
N ARG A 85 -11.47 -2.88 8.21
CA ARG A 85 -11.52 -1.50 7.69
C ARG A 85 -12.56 -0.65 8.43
N ARG A 86 -12.11 0.46 9.06
CA ARG A 86 -12.95 1.40 9.82
C ARG A 86 -12.74 2.88 9.47
N ASP A 87 -12.16 3.16 8.26
CA ASP A 87 -11.80 4.51 7.85
C ASP A 87 -10.57 5.07 8.59
N THR A 88 -10.19 6.34 8.34
CA THR A 88 -8.86 6.86 8.72
C THR A 88 -8.72 7.16 10.20
N PHE A 89 -9.79 7.62 10.91
CA PHE A 89 -9.65 7.91 12.34
C PHE A 89 -9.33 6.66 13.17
N PRO A 90 -10.03 5.53 13.06
CA PRO A 90 -9.67 4.32 13.81
C PRO A 90 -8.26 3.82 13.47
N ALA A 91 -7.85 3.88 12.18
CA ALA A 91 -6.50 3.47 11.77
C ALA A 91 -5.41 4.33 12.42
N ILE A 92 -5.61 5.65 12.45
CA ILE A 92 -4.71 6.61 13.09
C ILE A 92 -4.69 6.40 14.62
N ALA A 93 -5.84 6.22 15.26
CA ALA A 93 -5.93 5.97 16.70
C ALA A 93 -5.19 4.69 17.10
N LEU A 94 -5.39 3.59 16.34
CA LEU A 94 -4.70 2.33 16.60
C LEU A 94 -3.17 2.45 16.40
N ALA A 95 -2.72 3.14 15.34
CA ALA A 95 -1.30 3.38 15.09
C ALA A 95 -0.68 4.31 16.14
N THR A 96 -1.43 5.29 16.65
CA THR A 96 -1.01 6.16 17.76
C THR A 96 -0.84 5.35 19.05
N ALA A 97 -1.82 4.49 19.39
CA ALA A 97 -1.72 3.58 20.52
C ALA A 97 -0.53 2.60 20.39
N TYR A 98 -0.28 2.09 19.16
CA TYR A 98 0.89 1.27 18.87
C TYR A 98 2.21 1.99 19.19
N LEU A 99 2.34 3.27 18.79
CA LEU A 99 3.54 4.07 19.10
C LEU A 99 3.71 4.26 20.60
N VAL A 100 2.64 4.56 21.34
CA VAL A 100 2.71 4.81 22.78
C VAL A 100 2.95 3.53 23.57
N ASP A 101 2.15 2.49 23.36
CA ASP A 101 2.12 1.30 24.22
C ASP A 101 3.13 0.22 23.80
N VAL A 102 3.39 0.08 22.50
CA VAL A 102 4.28 -0.97 21.97
C VAL A 102 5.68 -0.44 21.69
N MET A 103 5.77 0.75 21.05
CA MET A 103 7.06 1.36 20.73
C MET A 103 7.59 2.26 21.85
N HIS A 104 6.79 2.50 22.90
CA HIS A 104 7.13 3.31 24.07
C HIS A 104 7.55 4.75 23.74
N VAL A 105 6.97 5.34 22.70
CA VAL A 105 7.14 6.75 22.36
C VAL A 105 6.35 7.59 23.36
N ALA A 106 6.96 8.64 23.91
CA ALA A 106 6.29 9.48 24.91
C ALA A 106 5.05 10.19 24.30
N SER A 107 3.95 10.23 25.05
CA SER A 107 2.70 10.90 24.63
C SER A 107 2.85 12.39 24.30
N SER A 108 3.92 13.01 24.81
CA SER A 108 4.28 14.42 24.54
C SER A 108 5.02 14.62 23.22
N GLU A 109 5.52 13.55 22.59
CA GLU A 109 6.20 13.64 21.30
C GLU A 109 5.19 13.82 20.17
N SER A 110 5.62 14.52 19.11
CA SER A 110 4.83 14.68 17.89
C SER A 110 4.95 13.48 16.97
N VAL A 111 3.90 13.29 16.18
CA VAL A 111 3.86 12.35 15.05
C VAL A 111 3.27 13.05 13.83
N VAL A 112 3.79 12.73 12.65
CA VAL A 112 3.22 13.13 11.37
C VAL A 112 2.48 11.95 10.77
N VAL A 113 1.23 12.14 10.40
CA VAL A 113 0.43 11.17 9.65
C VAL A 113 0.33 11.62 8.21
N CYS A 114 0.66 10.77 7.28
CA CYS A 114 0.50 11.06 5.85
C CYS A 114 0.09 9.80 5.06
N PRO A 115 -0.65 9.95 3.94
CA PRO A 115 -0.94 8.84 3.05
C PRO A 115 0.32 8.40 2.30
N VAL A 116 0.38 7.11 1.92
CA VAL A 116 1.52 6.52 1.21
C VAL A 116 1.42 6.69 -0.31
N ASP A 117 0.32 7.23 -0.82
CA ASP A 117 -0.05 7.16 -2.23
C ASP A 117 0.10 8.45 -3.07
N PRO A 118 0.41 9.65 -2.53
CA PRO A 118 0.69 10.80 -3.38
C PRO A 118 2.06 10.68 -4.05
N TYR A 119 2.15 11.13 -5.30
CA TYR A 119 3.42 11.31 -5.99
C TYR A 119 3.95 12.71 -5.70
N VAL A 120 5.10 12.75 -5.04
CA VAL A 120 5.71 13.97 -4.50
C VAL A 120 7.23 13.91 -4.67
N GLU A 121 7.90 15.05 -4.52
CA GLU A 121 9.35 15.15 -4.52
C GLU A 121 9.91 15.33 -3.09
N ASP A 122 11.23 15.44 -2.97
CA ASP A 122 11.92 15.45 -1.68
C ASP A 122 11.51 16.64 -0.79
N ASP A 123 11.14 17.79 -1.38
CA ASP A 123 10.65 18.98 -0.68
C ASP A 123 9.38 18.72 0.15
N TYR A 124 8.54 17.78 -0.27
CA TYR A 124 7.40 17.35 0.51
C TYR A 124 7.82 16.73 1.86
N PHE A 125 8.89 15.95 1.88
CA PHE A 125 9.38 15.31 3.10
C PHE A 125 10.11 16.30 4.03
N GLU A 126 10.74 17.34 3.47
CA GLU A 126 11.22 18.48 4.26
C GLU A 126 10.05 19.22 4.93
N ALA A 127 8.94 19.41 4.20
CA ALA A 127 7.73 20.00 4.79
C ALA A 127 7.10 19.08 5.87
N LEU A 128 7.14 17.74 5.75
CA LEU A 128 6.72 16.84 6.84
C LEU A 128 7.58 17.03 8.10
N LYS A 129 8.87 17.24 7.94
CA LYS A 129 9.77 17.51 9.05
C LYS A 129 9.43 18.85 9.72
N GLU A 130 9.17 19.87 8.92
CA GLU A 130 8.70 21.18 9.42
C GLU A 130 7.37 21.05 10.19
N LEU A 131 6.41 20.25 9.70
CA LEU A 131 5.16 19.98 10.42
C LEU A 131 5.41 19.36 11.80
N SER A 132 6.29 18.37 11.88
CA SER A 132 6.68 17.74 13.15
C SER A 132 7.25 18.76 14.12
N GLU A 133 8.21 19.58 13.65
CA GLU A 133 8.82 20.64 14.45
C GLU A 133 7.82 21.70 14.89
N GLN A 134 6.85 22.04 14.03
CA GLN A 134 5.80 23.01 14.35
C GLN A 134 4.85 22.44 15.42
N ALA A 135 4.44 21.16 15.31
CA ALA A 135 3.61 20.51 16.32
C ALA A 135 4.29 20.42 17.70
N ASP A 136 5.62 20.32 17.74
CA ASP A 136 6.37 20.36 18.99
C ASP A 136 6.41 21.74 19.64
N LYS A 137 6.45 22.80 18.83
CA LYS A 137 6.70 24.21 19.27
C LYS A 137 5.43 24.99 19.54
N CYS A 138 4.33 24.72 18.82
CA CYS A 138 3.10 25.50 18.89
C CYS A 138 2.14 25.02 20.00
N GLU A 139 1.14 25.87 20.30
CA GLU A 139 0.03 25.54 21.20
C GLU A 139 -1.18 24.95 20.46
N ALA A 140 -1.10 24.80 19.12
CA ALA A 140 -2.14 24.17 18.34
C ALA A 140 -2.20 22.67 18.67
N ASN A 141 -3.39 22.11 18.69
CA ASN A 141 -3.61 20.68 18.88
C ASN A 141 -3.33 19.89 17.62
N LEU A 142 -3.47 20.54 16.46
CA LEU A 142 -3.32 19.95 15.14
C LEU A 142 -2.60 20.91 14.20
N VAL A 143 -1.61 20.42 13.46
CA VAL A 143 -0.93 21.13 12.38
C VAL A 143 -1.21 20.41 11.08
N LEU A 144 -1.71 21.10 10.07
CA LEU A 144 -2.07 20.57 8.76
C LEU A 144 -1.03 20.97 7.71
N MET A 145 -0.79 20.12 6.72
CA MET A 145 -0.18 20.53 5.47
C MET A 145 -1.26 21.06 4.52
N GLY A 146 -1.17 22.31 4.13
CA GLY A 146 -2.06 22.91 3.15
C GLY A 146 -1.40 22.97 1.79
N ILE A 147 -1.98 22.29 0.80
CA ILE A 147 -1.47 22.21 -0.57
C ILE A 147 -2.09 23.31 -1.41
N GLU A 148 -1.28 24.06 -2.18
CA GLU A 148 -1.77 25.09 -3.09
C GLU A 148 -2.72 24.49 -4.15
N PRO A 149 -4.00 24.94 -4.22
CA PRO A 149 -4.95 24.39 -5.16
C PRO A 149 -4.70 24.88 -6.58
N THR A 150 -4.78 23.97 -7.56
CA THR A 150 -4.62 24.26 -8.99
C THR A 150 -5.96 24.35 -9.73
N TYR A 151 -7.06 23.86 -9.12
CA TYR A 151 -8.43 23.91 -9.65
C TYR A 151 -9.46 23.72 -8.52
N PRO A 152 -10.75 24.08 -8.72
CA PRO A 152 -11.80 23.85 -7.72
C PRO A 152 -12.23 22.38 -7.70
N SER A 153 -11.66 21.59 -6.79
CA SER A 153 -11.92 20.15 -6.64
C SER A 153 -13.04 19.91 -5.63
N GLU A 154 -14.01 19.05 -5.98
CA GLU A 154 -15.01 18.50 -5.05
C GLU A 154 -14.51 17.27 -4.29
N LYS A 155 -13.27 16.82 -4.56
CA LYS A 155 -12.71 15.57 -3.99
C LYS A 155 -11.89 15.78 -2.73
N TYR A 156 -11.45 17.02 -2.48
CA TYR A 156 -10.56 17.38 -1.36
C TYR A 156 -11.26 18.23 -0.32
N GLY A 157 -10.76 18.17 0.91
CA GLY A 157 -11.07 19.15 1.93
C GLY A 157 -10.36 20.50 1.66
N TYR A 158 -10.89 21.57 2.22
CA TYR A 158 -10.34 22.93 2.11
C TYR A 158 -10.01 23.48 3.49
N ILE A 159 -8.79 23.97 3.63
CA ILE A 159 -8.26 24.64 4.81
C ILE A 159 -8.30 26.14 4.50
N ILE A 160 -9.08 26.92 5.24
CA ILE A 160 -9.17 28.38 5.07
C ILE A 160 -8.33 29.02 6.17
N PRO A 161 -7.13 29.55 5.87
CA PRO A 161 -6.25 30.16 6.86
C PRO A 161 -6.70 31.58 7.23
N GLU A 162 -6.24 32.07 8.37
CA GLU A 162 -6.44 33.47 8.79
C GLU A 162 -5.55 34.48 8.03
N SER A 163 -4.38 34.01 7.55
CA SER A 163 -3.44 34.84 6.80
C SER A 163 -2.82 34.06 5.63
N THR A 164 -2.05 34.79 4.79
CA THR A 164 -1.27 34.21 3.69
C THR A 164 0.16 33.83 4.09
N ASP A 165 0.49 33.91 5.37
CA ASP A 165 1.80 33.53 5.87
C ASP A 165 2.09 32.03 5.65
N HIS A 166 3.36 31.66 5.63
CA HIS A 166 3.79 30.27 5.44
C HIS A 166 3.22 29.34 6.53
N VAL A 167 3.20 29.80 7.77
CA VAL A 167 2.50 29.14 8.89
C VAL A 167 1.41 30.10 9.36
N ALA A 168 0.16 29.64 9.38
CA ALA A 168 -0.99 30.43 9.74
C ALA A 168 -1.97 29.67 10.61
N GLU A 169 -2.73 30.37 11.48
CA GLU A 169 -3.90 29.82 12.16
C GLU A 169 -4.99 29.48 11.12
N VAL A 170 -5.76 28.44 11.39
CA VAL A 170 -6.87 28.00 10.52
C VAL A 170 -8.18 28.61 11.02
N ARG A 171 -8.82 29.42 10.16
CA ARG A 171 -10.13 29.98 10.46
C ARG A 171 -11.25 28.97 10.37
N THR A 172 -11.21 28.09 9.36
CA THR A 172 -12.18 27.01 9.19
C THR A 172 -11.67 25.91 8.28
N PHE A 173 -12.17 24.71 8.48
CA PHE A 173 -11.94 23.53 7.66
C PHE A 173 -13.27 23.08 7.05
N ARG A 174 -13.27 22.63 5.77
CA ARG A 174 -14.47 22.13 5.09
C ARG A 174 -14.11 20.94 4.20
N GLU A 175 -14.74 19.80 4.45
CA GLU A 175 -14.53 18.57 3.69
C GLU A 175 -15.45 18.55 2.45
N LYS A 176 -14.88 18.33 1.29
CA LYS A 176 -15.55 18.06 -0.01
C LYS A 176 -16.71 19.01 -0.34
N PRO A 177 -16.47 20.32 -0.48
CA PRO A 177 -17.50 21.27 -0.89
C PRO A 177 -17.90 21.06 -2.37
N THR A 178 -19.00 21.67 -2.80
CA THR A 178 -19.34 21.76 -4.22
C THR A 178 -18.31 22.63 -4.98
N ALA A 179 -18.19 22.45 -6.32
CA ALA A 179 -17.24 23.20 -7.14
C ALA A 179 -17.38 24.73 -6.98
N ASP A 180 -18.61 25.26 -6.98
CA ASP A 180 -18.87 26.70 -6.80
C ASP A 180 -18.40 27.21 -5.44
N VAL A 181 -18.54 26.42 -4.38
CA VAL A 181 -18.06 26.75 -3.04
C VAL A 181 -16.54 26.62 -2.96
N ALA A 182 -15.97 25.62 -3.60
CA ALA A 182 -14.53 25.43 -3.70
C ALA A 182 -13.84 26.61 -4.39
N GLU A 183 -14.43 27.14 -5.48
CA GLU A 183 -13.92 28.33 -6.18
C GLU A 183 -13.92 29.58 -5.25
N GLN A 184 -14.99 29.75 -4.46
CA GLN A 184 -15.06 30.82 -3.48
C GLN A 184 -13.99 30.69 -2.37
N TYR A 185 -13.69 29.47 -1.92
CA TYR A 185 -12.64 29.22 -0.93
C TYR A 185 -11.26 29.49 -1.51
N ILE A 186 -10.98 29.07 -2.75
CA ILE A 186 -9.72 29.37 -3.44
C ILE A 186 -9.51 30.89 -3.55
N ALA A 187 -10.56 31.64 -3.91
CA ALA A 187 -10.50 33.11 -3.98
C ALA A 187 -10.19 33.76 -2.61
N GLN A 188 -10.44 33.06 -1.50
CA GLN A 188 -10.10 33.48 -0.13
C GLN A 188 -8.71 33.01 0.33
N GLY A 189 -7.92 32.37 -0.55
CA GLY A 189 -6.60 31.83 -0.22
C GLY A 189 -6.63 30.48 0.48
N ALA A 190 -7.72 29.71 0.32
CA ALA A 190 -7.81 28.37 0.87
C ALA A 190 -6.82 27.40 0.21
N LEU A 191 -6.42 26.42 0.97
CA LEU A 191 -5.51 25.34 0.58
C LEU A 191 -6.26 24.01 0.54
N TRP A 192 -5.82 23.07 -0.27
CA TRP A 192 -6.33 21.71 -0.18
C TRP A 192 -5.79 21.00 1.06
N ASN A 193 -6.64 20.17 1.67
CA ASN A 193 -6.22 19.19 2.65
C ASN A 193 -5.70 17.94 1.94
N GLY A 194 -4.40 17.69 2.06
CA GLY A 194 -3.74 16.50 1.51
C GLY A 194 -3.84 15.25 2.39
N GLY A 195 -4.60 15.32 3.49
CA GLY A 195 -4.66 14.22 4.46
C GLY A 195 -3.38 14.07 5.29
N VAL A 196 -2.65 15.16 5.47
CA VAL A 196 -1.40 15.21 6.25
C VAL A 196 -1.63 16.00 7.53
N PHE A 197 -1.36 15.33 8.66
CA PHE A 197 -1.63 15.84 9.98
C PHE A 197 -0.39 15.66 10.87
N ALA A 198 -0.05 16.67 11.68
CA ALA A 198 0.91 16.52 12.76
C ALA A 198 0.26 16.92 14.10
N TYR A 199 0.52 16.13 15.14
CA TYR A 199 -0.05 16.32 16.47
C TYR A 199 0.82 15.64 17.53
N LYS A 200 0.64 16.00 18.81
CA LYS A 200 1.23 15.24 19.93
C LYS A 200 0.43 13.97 20.17
N LEU A 201 1.10 12.83 20.35
CA LEU A 201 0.47 11.51 20.49
C LEU A 201 -0.67 11.50 21.51
N GLY A 202 -0.49 12.15 22.68
CA GLY A 202 -1.52 12.24 23.71
C GLY A 202 -2.82 12.88 23.25
N TYR A 203 -2.77 13.87 22.36
CA TYR A 203 -3.98 14.52 21.83
C TYR A 203 -4.91 13.53 21.10
N VAL A 204 -4.37 12.70 20.23
CA VAL A 204 -5.20 11.73 19.49
C VAL A 204 -5.61 10.56 20.39
N MET A 205 -4.78 10.18 21.38
CA MET A 205 -5.20 9.22 22.41
C MET A 205 -6.43 9.72 23.17
N ASP A 206 -6.43 10.99 23.61
CA ASP A 206 -7.59 11.61 24.28
C ASP A 206 -8.84 11.59 23.37
N LYS A 207 -8.68 11.94 22.08
CA LYS A 207 -9.78 11.87 21.08
C LYS A 207 -10.28 10.45 20.86
N ALA A 208 -9.42 9.45 20.90
CA ALA A 208 -9.81 8.05 20.82
C ALA A 208 -10.62 7.61 22.04
N HIS A 209 -10.22 8.04 23.25
CA HIS A 209 -10.95 7.80 24.48
C HIS A 209 -12.32 8.51 24.56
N GLU A 210 -12.48 9.67 23.90
CA GLU A 210 -13.79 10.32 23.75
C GLU A 210 -14.79 9.45 22.96
N LEU A 211 -14.31 8.62 22.03
CA LEU A 211 -15.13 7.81 21.15
C LEU A 211 -15.27 6.34 21.57
N MET A 212 -14.33 5.83 22.37
CA MET A 212 -14.30 4.44 22.81
C MET A 212 -13.54 4.30 24.14
N ASP A 213 -14.04 3.46 25.04
CA ASP A 213 -13.36 3.07 26.26
C ASP A 213 -12.42 1.89 26.00
N PHE A 214 -11.12 2.09 26.19
CA PHE A 214 -10.08 1.08 26.08
C PHE A 214 -8.93 1.40 27.06
N THR A 215 -8.12 0.41 27.41
CA THR A 215 -7.04 0.56 28.40
C THR A 215 -5.66 0.70 27.74
N ASP A 216 -5.42 0.03 26.64
CA ASP A 216 -4.14 -0.02 25.93
C ASP A 216 -4.33 -0.44 24.46
N TYR A 217 -3.22 -0.52 23.73
CA TYR A 217 -3.21 -0.94 22.32
C TYR A 217 -3.91 -2.29 22.10
N GLN A 218 -3.68 -3.29 22.95
CA GLN A 218 -4.26 -4.61 22.74
C GLN A 218 -5.77 -4.60 22.95
N ASP A 219 -6.25 -3.90 23.98
CA ASP A 219 -7.69 -3.76 24.25
C ASP A 219 -8.38 -2.97 23.13
N LEU A 220 -7.74 -1.91 22.61
CA LEU A 220 -8.21 -1.18 21.42
C LEU A 220 -8.26 -2.07 20.18
N PHE A 221 -7.23 -2.90 19.95
CA PHE A 221 -7.16 -3.85 18.85
C PHE A 221 -8.29 -4.88 18.93
N ASP A 222 -8.54 -5.44 20.11
CA ASP A 222 -9.57 -6.46 20.33
C ASP A 222 -11.00 -5.89 20.17
N LYS A 223 -11.19 -4.62 20.49
CA LYS A 223 -12.47 -3.89 20.35
C LYS A 223 -12.61 -3.13 19.01
N TYR A 224 -11.60 -3.18 18.14
CA TYR A 224 -11.51 -2.33 16.96
C TYR A 224 -12.72 -2.41 16.03
N ASP A 225 -13.33 -3.58 15.89
CA ASP A 225 -14.51 -3.79 15.05
C ASP A 225 -15.77 -3.07 15.57
N THR A 226 -15.77 -2.62 16.81
CA THR A 226 -16.87 -1.84 17.42
C THR A 226 -16.67 -0.33 17.26
N MET A 227 -15.47 0.15 16.90
CA MET A 227 -15.22 1.57 16.66
C MET A 227 -16.12 2.11 15.55
N LYS A 228 -16.57 3.36 15.69
CA LYS A 228 -17.32 4.05 14.65
C LYS A 228 -16.47 4.20 13.38
N LYS A 229 -17.03 3.82 12.24
CA LYS A 229 -16.40 4.05 10.93
C LYS A 229 -16.50 5.54 10.58
N ILE A 230 -15.39 6.28 10.68
CA ILE A 230 -15.33 7.73 10.44
C ILE A 230 -13.93 8.13 10.01
N SER A 231 -13.81 9.13 9.12
CA SER A 231 -12.52 9.70 8.75
C SER A 231 -11.95 10.61 9.85
N PHE A 232 -10.66 10.81 9.85
CA PHE A 232 -9.97 11.73 10.76
C PHE A 232 -10.43 13.17 10.56
N ASP A 233 -10.70 13.55 9.32
CA ASP A 233 -11.20 14.87 8.95
C ASP A 233 -12.53 15.17 9.67
N TYR A 234 -13.50 14.24 9.58
CA TYR A 234 -14.82 14.41 10.23
C TYR A 234 -14.78 14.18 11.73
N ALA A 235 -13.90 13.31 12.24
CA ALA A 235 -13.84 13.04 13.68
C ALA A 235 -13.10 14.13 14.46
N VAL A 236 -12.07 14.74 13.85
CA VAL A 236 -11.13 15.63 14.53
C VAL A 236 -11.03 16.97 13.85
N ALA A 237 -10.59 17.06 12.59
CA ALA A 237 -10.21 18.32 11.96
C ALA A 237 -11.37 19.32 11.82
N GLU A 238 -12.59 18.86 11.53
CA GLU A 238 -13.78 19.74 11.43
C GLU A 238 -14.25 20.32 12.78
N HIS A 239 -13.85 19.70 13.90
CA HIS A 239 -14.31 20.07 15.24
C HIS A 239 -13.23 20.72 16.10
N GLU A 240 -11.97 20.69 15.64
CA GLU A 240 -10.86 21.31 16.36
C GLU A 240 -10.80 22.81 16.06
N SER A 241 -10.57 23.60 17.10
CA SER A 241 -10.48 25.07 17.00
C SER A 241 -9.05 25.61 17.04
N LYS A 242 -8.11 24.78 17.55
CA LYS A 242 -6.68 25.14 17.66
C LYS A 242 -5.90 24.42 16.57
N ILE A 243 -6.01 24.90 15.34
CA ILE A 243 -5.35 24.33 14.17
C ILE A 243 -4.42 25.37 13.55
N GLN A 244 -3.22 24.92 13.19
CA GLN A 244 -2.32 25.65 12.30
C GLN A 244 -2.17 24.92 10.97
N VAL A 245 -1.83 25.67 9.93
CA VAL A 245 -1.49 25.13 8.60
C VAL A 245 -0.11 25.61 8.19
N VAL A 246 0.68 24.67 7.66
CA VAL A 246 1.93 24.95 6.94
C VAL A 246 1.65 24.85 5.46
N ARG A 247 1.96 25.89 4.68
CA ARG A 247 1.73 25.93 3.23
C ARG A 247 2.76 25.11 2.48
N PHE A 248 2.29 24.31 1.56
CA PHE A 248 3.13 23.53 0.64
C PHE A 248 2.76 23.89 -0.81
N ALA A 249 3.76 24.41 -1.55
CA ALA A 249 3.62 24.82 -2.96
C ALA A 249 4.39 23.91 -3.92
N GLY A 250 4.97 22.80 -3.43
CA GLY A 250 5.68 21.83 -4.24
C GLY A 250 4.73 20.92 -5.06
N MET A 251 5.34 20.02 -5.83
CA MET A 251 4.58 19.10 -6.64
C MET A 251 3.86 18.06 -5.76
N TRP A 252 2.55 17.92 -5.99
CA TRP A 252 1.70 16.95 -5.34
C TRP A 252 0.67 16.38 -6.33
N LYS A 253 0.62 15.06 -6.52
CA LYS A 253 -0.35 14.39 -7.39
C LYS A 253 -0.93 13.17 -6.70
N ASP A 254 -2.25 13.02 -6.72
CA ASP A 254 -2.92 11.76 -6.35
C ASP A 254 -2.90 10.79 -7.55
N LEU A 255 -2.22 9.66 -7.38
CA LEU A 255 -2.14 8.60 -8.39
C LEU A 255 -3.25 7.56 -8.20
N GLY A 256 -4.49 8.01 -8.15
CA GLY A 256 -5.66 7.15 -7.91
C GLY A 256 -6.19 6.41 -9.13
N THR A 257 -5.81 6.79 -10.34
CA THR A 257 -6.32 6.28 -11.63
C THR A 257 -5.21 6.06 -12.63
N TRP A 258 -5.48 5.31 -13.70
CA TRP A 258 -4.52 5.11 -14.78
C TRP A 258 -4.09 6.41 -15.47
N ASN A 259 -5.03 7.36 -15.62
CA ASN A 259 -4.72 8.66 -16.19
C ASN A 259 -3.62 9.39 -15.38
N THR A 260 -3.87 9.59 -14.09
CA THR A 260 -2.90 10.29 -13.22
C THR A 260 -1.61 9.50 -13.02
N LEU A 261 -1.68 8.15 -13.00
CA LEU A 261 -0.51 7.30 -12.90
C LEU A 261 0.41 7.42 -14.11
N THR A 262 -0.15 7.37 -15.34
CA THR A 262 0.64 7.47 -16.58
C THR A 262 1.29 8.84 -16.79
N GLU A 263 0.75 9.90 -16.16
CA GLU A 263 1.39 11.22 -16.13
C GLU A 263 2.63 11.30 -15.24
N ALA A 264 2.76 10.38 -14.28
CA ALA A 264 3.89 10.31 -13.36
C ALA A 264 4.93 9.24 -13.76
N MET A 265 4.73 8.57 -14.89
CA MET A 265 5.66 7.57 -15.42
C MET A 265 6.74 8.23 -16.26
N ASP A 266 8.00 7.86 -16.06
CA ASP A 266 9.14 8.34 -16.84
C ASP A 266 9.18 7.72 -18.25
N GLU A 267 8.59 6.53 -18.44
CA GLU A 267 8.63 5.75 -19.68
C GLU A 267 7.24 5.36 -20.13
N SER A 268 7.01 5.41 -21.44
CA SER A 268 5.74 4.97 -22.03
C SER A 268 5.57 3.45 -22.04
N ILE A 269 6.65 2.68 -21.85
CA ILE A 269 6.63 1.22 -21.89
C ILE A 269 7.38 0.66 -20.69
N ILE A 270 6.69 -0.15 -19.89
CA ILE A 270 7.28 -1.00 -18.87
C ILE A 270 7.01 -2.45 -19.25
N GLY A 271 8.07 -3.27 -19.30
CA GLY A 271 8.00 -4.67 -19.75
C GLY A 271 8.15 -4.84 -21.26
N LYS A 272 7.67 -5.97 -21.79
CA LYS A 272 7.80 -6.31 -23.21
C LYS A 272 6.71 -5.62 -24.05
N GLY A 273 7.05 -4.54 -24.73
CA GLY A 273 6.10 -3.80 -25.56
C GLY A 273 6.77 -3.04 -26.70
N GLU A 274 5.98 -2.68 -27.71
CA GLU A 274 6.39 -1.87 -28.85
C GLU A 274 5.25 -0.94 -29.27
N LEU A 275 5.58 0.31 -29.60
CA LEU A 275 4.67 1.32 -30.15
C LEU A 275 5.16 1.74 -31.52
N ASN A 276 4.27 1.83 -32.51
CA ASN A 276 4.66 2.42 -33.78
C ASN A 276 4.65 3.96 -33.71
N ASP A 277 5.25 4.60 -34.72
CA ASP A 277 5.39 6.06 -34.85
C ASP A 277 4.06 6.84 -34.96
N LYS A 278 2.95 6.14 -35.15
CA LYS A 278 1.59 6.72 -35.20
C LYS A 278 0.86 6.67 -33.85
N CYS A 279 1.48 6.12 -32.84
CA CYS A 279 0.94 6.19 -31.48
C CYS A 279 1.29 7.52 -30.82
N SER A 280 0.35 8.09 -30.02
CA SER A 280 0.58 9.26 -29.20
C SER A 280 -0.13 9.14 -27.86
N GLY A 281 0.53 9.52 -26.76
CA GLY A 281 -0.05 9.43 -25.41
C GLY A 281 -0.36 7.99 -24.96
N VAL A 282 0.23 6.96 -25.60
CA VAL A 282 0.01 5.55 -25.25
C VAL A 282 1.01 5.07 -24.23
N HIS A 283 0.51 4.35 -23.20
CA HIS A 283 1.36 3.68 -22.22
C HIS A 283 1.07 2.18 -22.20
N ILE A 284 2.15 1.38 -22.15
CA ILE A 284 2.11 -0.07 -22.00
C ILE A 284 2.77 -0.45 -20.69
N ILE A 285 2.05 -1.15 -19.82
CA ILE A 285 2.59 -1.76 -18.60
C ILE A 285 2.32 -3.26 -18.66
N ASN A 286 3.35 -4.04 -18.96
CA ASN A 286 3.24 -5.45 -19.24
C ASN A 286 4.09 -6.30 -18.26
N GLU A 287 3.43 -6.98 -17.34
CA GLU A 287 4.06 -7.94 -16.39
C GLU A 287 4.07 -9.38 -16.94
N MET A 288 3.57 -9.56 -18.19
CA MET A 288 3.55 -10.87 -18.85
C MET A 288 4.83 -11.11 -19.65
N ASP A 289 5.15 -12.39 -19.89
CA ASP A 289 6.30 -12.78 -20.70
C ASP A 289 6.04 -12.70 -22.23
N VAL A 290 4.82 -12.39 -22.65
CA VAL A 290 4.44 -12.19 -24.05
C VAL A 290 4.54 -10.71 -24.42
N PRO A 291 4.99 -10.36 -25.65
CA PRO A 291 5.08 -8.95 -26.06
C PRO A 291 3.70 -8.35 -26.37
N VAL A 292 3.57 -7.04 -26.13
CA VAL A 292 2.41 -6.23 -26.53
C VAL A 292 2.85 -5.31 -27.67
N LEU A 293 2.17 -5.37 -28.82
CA LEU A 293 2.35 -4.44 -29.93
C LEU A 293 1.12 -3.54 -30.06
N ALA A 294 1.32 -2.22 -30.01
CA ALA A 294 0.26 -1.24 -30.23
C ALA A 294 0.57 -0.35 -31.43
N MET A 295 -0.41 -0.11 -32.28
CA MET A 295 -0.25 0.65 -33.52
C MET A 295 -1.41 1.63 -33.73
N GLY A 296 -1.07 2.91 -33.98
CA GLY A 296 -2.03 3.94 -34.36
C GLY A 296 -3.05 4.29 -33.26
N LEU A 297 -2.70 4.10 -32.01
CA LEU A 297 -3.54 4.41 -30.83
C LEU A 297 -3.19 5.80 -30.26
N HIS A 298 -4.19 6.45 -29.64
CA HIS A 298 -4.04 7.77 -29.05
C HIS A 298 -4.67 7.78 -27.64
N ASP A 299 -3.92 8.34 -26.66
CA ASP A 299 -4.36 8.52 -25.27
C ASP A 299 -4.91 7.25 -24.60
N VAL A 300 -4.25 6.12 -24.83
CA VAL A 300 -4.63 4.79 -24.37
C VAL A 300 -3.64 4.27 -23.34
N VAL A 301 -4.13 3.59 -22.32
CA VAL A 301 -3.35 2.71 -21.46
C VAL A 301 -3.63 1.24 -21.80
N ILE A 302 -2.55 0.48 -21.97
CA ILE A 302 -2.58 -0.97 -22.12
C ILE A 302 -1.84 -1.56 -20.92
N SER A 303 -2.54 -2.32 -20.11
CA SER A 303 -1.93 -2.98 -18.96
C SER A 303 -2.22 -4.47 -18.98
N ALA A 304 -1.17 -5.28 -18.86
CA ALA A 304 -1.26 -6.74 -18.88
C ALA A 304 -0.55 -7.32 -17.65
N SER A 305 -1.26 -8.17 -16.91
CA SER A 305 -0.74 -8.92 -15.77
C SER A 305 -1.38 -10.31 -15.73
N PRO A 306 -0.95 -11.20 -14.84
CA PRO A 306 -1.64 -12.48 -14.61
C PRO A 306 -3.13 -12.34 -14.28
N GLU A 307 -3.55 -11.22 -13.70
CA GLU A 307 -4.96 -10.93 -13.37
C GLU A 307 -5.82 -10.63 -14.59
N GLY A 308 -5.21 -10.20 -15.72
CA GLY A 308 -5.93 -9.90 -16.95
C GLY A 308 -5.27 -8.82 -17.80
N ILE A 309 -6.01 -8.33 -18.80
CA ILE A 309 -5.56 -7.31 -19.74
C ILE A 309 -6.58 -6.17 -19.75
N LEU A 310 -6.10 -4.95 -19.54
CA LEU A 310 -6.86 -3.71 -19.74
C LEU A 310 -6.37 -3.02 -21.01
N VAL A 311 -7.29 -2.61 -21.85
CA VAL A 311 -7.09 -1.63 -22.92
C VAL A 311 -8.14 -0.55 -22.74
N SER A 312 -7.73 0.66 -22.41
CA SER A 312 -8.66 1.73 -22.07
C SER A 312 -8.15 3.08 -22.58
N ASP A 313 -9.06 3.91 -23.05
CA ASP A 313 -8.85 5.36 -23.04
C ASP A 313 -8.48 5.80 -21.60
N LYS A 314 -7.55 6.76 -21.48
CA LYS A 314 -7.01 7.18 -20.18
C LYS A 314 -8.07 7.83 -19.28
N GLU A 315 -8.96 8.67 -19.82
CA GLU A 315 -10.01 9.32 -19.03
C GLU A 315 -11.07 8.29 -18.58
N GLN A 316 -11.47 7.38 -19.50
CA GLN A 316 -12.42 6.31 -19.21
C GLN A 316 -11.89 5.33 -18.17
N SER A 317 -10.58 5.17 -18.05
CA SER A 317 -9.95 4.31 -17.05
C SER A 317 -10.31 4.67 -15.60
N SER A 318 -10.72 5.90 -15.35
CA SER A 318 -11.18 6.35 -14.02
C SER A 318 -12.49 5.68 -13.57
N TYR A 319 -13.25 5.09 -14.48
CA TYR A 319 -14.57 4.49 -14.25
C TYR A 319 -14.56 2.96 -14.26
N ILE A 320 -13.39 2.30 -14.25
CA ILE A 320 -13.29 0.83 -14.40
C ILE A 320 -13.88 0.05 -13.23
N LYS A 321 -13.92 0.60 -12.00
CA LYS A 321 -14.29 -0.12 -10.79
C LYS A 321 -15.60 -0.92 -10.90
N PRO A 322 -16.75 -0.36 -11.39
CA PRO A 322 -17.99 -1.12 -11.51
C PRO A 322 -17.92 -2.32 -12.48
N PHE A 323 -16.95 -2.31 -13.41
CA PHE A 323 -16.73 -3.42 -14.34
C PHE A 323 -15.86 -4.48 -13.70
N VAL A 324 -14.77 -4.08 -13.04
CA VAL A 324 -13.86 -4.98 -12.33
C VAL A 324 -14.57 -5.71 -11.17
N ASP A 325 -15.48 -5.03 -10.48
CA ASP A 325 -16.27 -5.64 -9.39
C ASP A 325 -17.19 -6.79 -9.86
N LYS A 326 -17.41 -6.94 -11.19
CA LYS A 326 -18.15 -8.06 -11.77
C LYS A 326 -17.27 -9.29 -12.04
N PHE A 327 -15.97 -9.15 -11.99
CA PHE A 327 -15.06 -10.27 -12.22
C PHE A 327 -14.93 -11.09 -10.94
N GLU A 328 -15.31 -12.37 -11.01
CA GLU A 328 -14.98 -13.36 -10.00
C GLU A 328 -13.55 -13.82 -10.27
N GLN A 329 -12.58 -13.25 -9.57
CA GLN A 329 -11.18 -13.53 -9.82
C GLN A 329 -10.53 -14.33 -8.71
N GLN A 330 -9.86 -15.42 -9.09
CA GLN A 330 -8.80 -16.03 -8.30
C GLN A 330 -7.59 -15.07 -8.31
N ILE A 331 -6.88 -14.98 -7.19
CA ILE A 331 -5.66 -14.17 -7.14
C ILE A 331 -4.58 -14.89 -7.94
N MET A 332 -4.15 -14.28 -9.03
CA MET A 332 -3.19 -14.84 -9.96
C MET A 332 -1.74 -14.48 -9.61
N PHE A 333 -1.52 -13.43 -8.81
CA PHE A 333 -0.21 -13.01 -8.34
C PHE A 333 -0.29 -12.40 -6.94
N ALA A 334 0.66 -12.77 -6.06
CA ALA A 334 0.85 -12.06 -4.79
C ALA A 334 2.32 -12.09 -4.33
N GLU A 335 2.75 -11.01 -3.68
CA GLU A 335 3.97 -10.97 -2.87
C GLU A 335 3.67 -11.49 -1.46
N LYS A 336 4.59 -12.28 -0.92
CA LYS A 336 4.58 -12.85 0.42
C LYS A 336 5.86 -12.45 1.14
N SER A 337 5.90 -12.50 2.46
CA SER A 337 7.13 -12.22 3.22
C SER A 337 8.32 -13.08 2.78
N TRP A 338 8.06 -14.28 2.30
CA TRP A 338 9.08 -15.21 1.83
C TRP A 338 9.44 -15.06 0.33
N GLY A 339 8.75 -14.22 -0.45
CA GLY A 339 8.95 -14.08 -1.88
C GLY A 339 7.65 -13.79 -2.62
N SER A 340 7.34 -14.53 -3.69
CA SER A 340 6.13 -14.32 -4.49
C SER A 340 5.63 -15.61 -5.14
N PHE A 341 4.37 -15.59 -5.55
CA PHE A 341 3.82 -16.62 -6.44
C PHE A 341 3.08 -16.00 -7.62
N LYS A 342 3.08 -16.73 -8.75
CA LYS A 342 2.33 -16.41 -9.94
C LYS A 342 1.60 -17.67 -10.41
N VAL A 343 0.28 -17.61 -10.54
CA VAL A 343 -0.51 -18.69 -11.14
C VAL A 343 -0.21 -18.73 -12.63
N VAL A 344 0.08 -19.92 -13.14
CA VAL A 344 0.45 -20.17 -14.54
C VAL A 344 -0.70 -20.77 -15.29
N ASP A 345 -1.44 -21.70 -14.63
CA ASP A 345 -2.55 -22.41 -15.24
C ASP A 345 -3.59 -22.80 -14.19
N VAL A 346 -4.86 -22.77 -14.58
CA VAL A 346 -6.02 -23.09 -13.73
C VAL A 346 -6.96 -24.00 -14.49
N GLU A 347 -7.12 -25.21 -13.97
CA GLU A 347 -8.07 -26.20 -14.48
C GLU A 347 -9.04 -26.62 -13.36
N THR A 348 -10.07 -27.37 -13.70
CA THR A 348 -11.10 -27.80 -12.76
C THR A 348 -10.54 -28.61 -11.57
N THR A 349 -9.49 -29.39 -11.80
CA THR A 349 -8.88 -30.31 -10.83
C THR A 349 -7.39 -30.10 -10.65
N SER A 350 -6.83 -29.03 -11.21
CA SER A 350 -5.42 -28.69 -11.04
C SER A 350 -5.17 -27.19 -11.02
N LEU A 351 -4.11 -26.81 -10.31
CA LEU A 351 -3.60 -25.45 -10.28
C LEU A 351 -2.08 -25.50 -10.40
N THR A 352 -1.53 -24.80 -11.39
CA THR A 352 -0.07 -24.69 -11.56
C THR A 352 0.40 -23.31 -11.16
N ILE A 353 1.38 -23.25 -10.27
CA ILE A 353 1.91 -22.02 -9.69
C ILE A 353 3.43 -21.99 -9.88
N LYS A 354 3.95 -20.84 -10.31
CA LYS A 354 5.38 -20.54 -10.22
C LYS A 354 5.65 -19.82 -8.90
N VAL A 355 6.50 -20.38 -8.08
CA VAL A 355 6.90 -19.83 -6.79
C VAL A 355 8.34 -19.34 -6.86
N THR A 356 8.61 -18.17 -6.27
CA THR A 356 9.96 -17.62 -6.09
C THR A 356 10.14 -17.31 -4.61
N LEU A 357 11.15 -17.92 -3.97
CA LEU A 357 11.53 -17.62 -2.60
C LEU A 357 12.79 -16.75 -2.58
N ASN A 358 12.80 -15.75 -1.72
CA ASN A 358 13.97 -14.94 -1.46
C ASN A 358 15.03 -15.73 -0.66
N PRO A 359 16.33 -15.46 -0.83
CA PRO A 359 17.38 -16.09 -0.05
C PRO A 359 17.14 -15.97 1.46
N GLY A 360 17.34 -17.07 2.19
CA GLY A 360 17.17 -17.12 3.65
C GLY A 360 15.71 -17.21 4.13
N HIS A 361 14.73 -17.21 3.23
CA HIS A 361 13.31 -17.26 3.58
C HIS A 361 12.71 -18.64 3.40
N SER A 362 11.57 -18.87 4.06
CA SER A 362 10.85 -20.15 4.02
C SER A 362 9.35 -19.95 3.93
N MET A 363 8.66 -20.90 3.31
CA MET A 363 7.22 -21.02 3.47
C MET A 363 6.88 -21.46 4.90
N ASN A 364 5.63 -21.20 5.33
CA ASN A 364 5.15 -21.80 6.58
C ASN A 364 5.17 -23.34 6.47
N TYR A 365 5.49 -24.05 7.55
CA TYR A 365 5.28 -25.49 7.63
C TYR A 365 3.78 -25.75 7.69
N HIS A 366 3.23 -26.49 6.72
CA HIS A 366 1.78 -26.62 6.54
C HIS A 366 1.38 -27.90 5.84
N SER A 367 0.08 -28.22 5.85
CA SER A 367 -0.53 -29.31 5.07
C SER A 367 -1.82 -28.86 4.38
N HIS A 368 -2.27 -29.68 3.43
CA HIS A 368 -3.54 -29.56 2.73
C HIS A 368 -4.33 -30.87 2.81
N LYS A 369 -5.66 -30.77 2.98
CA LYS A 369 -6.51 -31.98 3.09
C LYS A 369 -7.02 -32.45 1.73
N ASN A 370 -7.25 -31.52 0.79
CA ASN A 370 -8.06 -31.77 -0.40
C ASN A 370 -7.22 -31.80 -1.68
N ARG A 371 -5.88 -31.73 -1.55
CA ARG A 371 -5.00 -31.74 -2.72
C ARG A 371 -3.67 -32.41 -2.45
N ASP A 372 -3.14 -33.04 -3.50
CA ASP A 372 -1.75 -33.43 -3.60
C ASP A 372 -0.93 -32.31 -4.21
N GLU A 373 0.37 -32.25 -3.93
CA GLU A 373 1.28 -31.27 -4.52
C GLU A 373 2.52 -31.94 -5.11
N VAL A 374 2.93 -31.44 -6.27
CA VAL A 374 4.20 -31.81 -6.92
C VAL A 374 5.00 -30.54 -7.12
N TRP A 375 6.19 -30.48 -6.55
CA TRP A 375 7.13 -29.39 -6.74
C TRP A 375 8.26 -29.80 -7.66
N VAL A 376 8.60 -28.96 -8.64
CA VAL A 376 9.75 -29.12 -9.50
C VAL A 376 10.66 -27.91 -9.30
N VAL A 377 11.87 -28.13 -8.80
CA VAL A 377 12.87 -27.07 -8.60
C VAL A 377 13.43 -26.64 -9.96
N ILE A 378 13.30 -25.36 -10.29
CA ILE A 378 13.71 -24.78 -11.57
C ILE A 378 15.10 -24.13 -11.47
N SER A 379 15.36 -23.39 -10.38
CA SER A 379 16.64 -22.73 -10.13
C SER A 379 16.84 -22.49 -8.64
N GLY A 380 18.08 -22.26 -8.26
CA GLY A 380 18.47 -22.03 -6.86
C GLY A 380 18.67 -23.34 -6.08
N GLU A 381 19.08 -23.18 -4.83
CA GLU A 381 19.36 -24.27 -3.88
C GLU A 381 18.66 -23.96 -2.55
N GLY A 382 18.35 -25.02 -1.82
CA GLY A 382 17.72 -24.94 -0.51
C GLY A 382 17.40 -26.31 0.04
N LYS A 383 16.43 -26.37 0.95
CA LYS A 383 15.99 -27.64 1.52
C LYS A 383 14.46 -27.69 1.65
N THR A 384 13.90 -28.88 1.49
CA THR A 384 12.51 -29.18 1.83
C THR A 384 12.44 -29.98 3.12
N ILE A 385 11.35 -29.81 3.85
CA ILE A 385 11.01 -30.64 5.01
C ILE A 385 9.62 -31.21 4.74
N VAL A 386 9.51 -32.53 4.60
CA VAL A 386 8.26 -33.25 4.36
C VAL A 386 8.06 -34.25 5.48
N ASP A 387 6.99 -34.12 6.27
CA ASP A 387 6.68 -34.91 7.45
C ASP A 387 7.88 -35.08 8.41
N GLY A 388 8.62 -33.96 8.61
CA GLY A 388 9.80 -33.90 9.47
C GLY A 388 11.09 -34.42 8.81
N MET A 389 11.06 -34.98 7.60
CA MET A 389 12.25 -35.41 6.87
C MET A 389 12.81 -34.28 6.05
N GLU A 390 14.06 -33.90 6.33
CA GLU A 390 14.80 -32.85 5.64
C GLU A 390 15.54 -33.42 4.42
N GLN A 391 15.45 -32.70 3.28
CA GLN A 391 16.15 -33.04 2.05
C GLN A 391 16.67 -31.77 1.38
N MET A 392 17.96 -31.76 1.01
CA MET A 392 18.52 -30.70 0.15
C MET A 392 17.93 -30.80 -1.25
N VAL A 393 17.66 -29.65 -1.86
CA VAL A 393 17.06 -29.57 -3.20
C VAL A 393 17.84 -28.64 -4.11
N LYS A 394 17.90 -29.01 -5.39
CA LYS A 394 18.58 -28.29 -6.48
C LYS A 394 17.78 -28.39 -7.78
N PRO A 395 18.14 -27.63 -8.82
CA PRO A 395 17.45 -27.67 -10.11
C PRO A 395 17.31 -29.08 -10.68
N GLY A 396 16.08 -29.44 -11.07
CA GLY A 396 15.69 -30.74 -11.60
C GLY A 396 15.13 -31.71 -10.55
N ASP A 397 15.21 -31.40 -9.26
CA ASP A 397 14.60 -32.23 -8.23
C ASP A 397 13.08 -32.10 -8.24
N VAL A 398 12.41 -33.24 -7.99
CA VAL A 398 10.95 -33.35 -7.94
C VAL A 398 10.55 -33.86 -6.57
N ILE A 399 9.67 -33.16 -5.90
CA ILE A 399 9.12 -33.50 -4.59
C ILE A 399 7.62 -33.75 -4.74
N THR A 400 7.15 -34.91 -4.35
CA THR A 400 5.72 -35.25 -4.39
C THR A 400 5.18 -35.39 -2.98
N MET A 401 4.06 -34.74 -2.71
CA MET A 401 3.41 -34.72 -1.40
C MET A 401 1.94 -35.03 -1.56
N SER A 402 1.50 -36.10 -0.89
CA SER A 402 0.08 -36.45 -0.85
C SER A 402 -0.69 -35.55 0.10
N ALA A 403 -1.99 -35.45 -0.09
CA ALA A 403 -2.89 -34.77 0.82
C ALA A 403 -2.66 -35.19 2.26
N GLY A 404 -2.57 -34.23 3.18
CA GLY A 404 -2.27 -34.43 4.59
C GLY A 404 -0.77 -34.37 4.96
N CYS A 405 0.16 -34.52 4.03
CA CYS A 405 1.59 -34.36 4.30
C CYS A 405 1.91 -32.93 4.78
N ARG A 406 2.69 -32.81 5.84
CA ARG A 406 3.21 -31.54 6.33
C ARG A 406 4.49 -31.18 5.58
N HIS A 407 4.55 -30.00 5.01
CA HIS A 407 5.69 -29.64 4.17
C HIS A 407 6.04 -28.16 4.25
N THR A 408 7.30 -27.85 3.95
CA THR A 408 7.84 -26.52 3.73
C THR A 408 9.06 -26.58 2.82
N VAL A 409 9.46 -25.44 2.31
CA VAL A 409 10.72 -25.22 1.60
C VAL A 409 11.43 -24.00 2.19
N ILE A 410 12.74 -24.11 2.33
CA ILE A 410 13.65 -23.06 2.83
C ILE A 410 14.65 -22.80 1.72
N ALA A 411 14.82 -21.55 1.34
CA ALA A 411 15.70 -21.15 0.26
C ALA A 411 17.07 -20.70 0.82
N ASP A 412 18.16 -21.31 0.36
CA ASP A 412 19.52 -20.85 0.68
C ASP A 412 19.95 -19.75 -0.30
N THR A 413 19.57 -19.90 -1.56
CA THR A 413 19.71 -18.87 -2.62
C THR A 413 18.31 -18.47 -3.11
N GLU A 414 18.16 -17.53 -4.07
CA GLU A 414 16.87 -17.34 -4.72
C GLU A 414 16.41 -18.66 -5.34
N LEU A 415 15.33 -19.23 -4.79
CA LEU A 415 14.82 -20.55 -5.18
C LEU A 415 13.53 -20.37 -5.99
N LYS A 416 13.51 -20.94 -7.20
CA LYS A 416 12.32 -20.99 -8.06
C LYS A 416 11.84 -22.41 -8.23
N LEU A 417 10.54 -22.63 -8.03
CA LEU A 417 9.91 -23.92 -8.27
C LEU A 417 8.58 -23.74 -9.00
N ILE A 418 8.19 -24.78 -9.73
CA ILE A 418 6.83 -24.97 -10.22
C ILE A 418 6.12 -25.90 -9.24
N GLU A 419 5.01 -25.45 -8.73
CA GLU A 419 4.10 -26.19 -7.86
C GLU A 419 2.86 -26.56 -8.67
N VAL A 420 2.57 -27.86 -8.78
CA VAL A 420 1.33 -28.38 -9.35
C VAL A 420 0.49 -28.94 -8.23
N GLN A 421 -0.68 -28.36 -8.04
CA GLN A 421 -1.69 -28.81 -7.07
C GLN A 421 -2.73 -29.65 -7.81
N LEU A 422 -3.09 -30.81 -7.27
CA LEU A 422 -4.04 -31.76 -7.86
C LEU A 422 -5.13 -32.08 -6.85
N GLY A 423 -6.39 -31.79 -7.18
CA GLY A 423 -7.51 -32.02 -6.28
C GLY A 423 -8.84 -31.52 -6.85
N ALA A 424 -9.94 -31.99 -6.29
CA ALA A 424 -11.28 -31.57 -6.69
C ALA A 424 -11.74 -30.25 -6.06
N ASP A 425 -11.08 -29.81 -4.99
CA ASP A 425 -11.38 -28.57 -4.26
C ASP A 425 -10.07 -27.90 -3.84
N ILE A 426 -9.50 -27.14 -4.75
CA ILE A 426 -8.26 -26.39 -4.55
C ILE A 426 -8.61 -24.96 -4.16
N ASN A 427 -8.49 -24.65 -2.88
CA ASN A 427 -8.79 -23.33 -2.35
C ASN A 427 -7.78 -22.89 -1.26
N VAL A 428 -7.72 -21.59 -0.99
CA VAL A 428 -6.77 -21.00 -0.02
C VAL A 428 -7.09 -21.34 1.44
N HIS A 429 -8.30 -21.80 1.74
CA HIS A 429 -8.75 -22.14 3.09
C HIS A 429 -8.35 -23.57 3.48
N ASP A 430 -7.92 -24.40 2.51
CA ASP A 430 -7.43 -25.76 2.74
C ASP A 430 -5.99 -25.80 3.27
N LYS A 431 -5.51 -24.74 3.90
CA LYS A 431 -4.15 -24.63 4.45
C LYS A 431 -4.15 -24.66 5.97
N GLN A 432 -3.62 -25.73 6.56
CA GLN A 432 -3.38 -25.85 7.99
C GLN A 432 -1.89 -25.59 8.30
N LYS A 433 -1.58 -24.62 9.18
CA LYS A 433 -0.22 -24.27 9.57
C LYS A 433 0.20 -25.03 10.84
N PHE A 434 1.49 -25.34 10.94
CA PHE A 434 2.11 -26.00 12.09
C PHE A 434 3.38 -25.26 12.47
N GLU A 435 3.80 -25.43 13.73
CA GLU A 435 5.13 -25.04 14.18
C GLU A 435 6.15 -26.07 13.67
N LEU A 436 7.28 -25.59 13.19
CA LEU A 436 8.41 -26.45 12.85
C LEU A 436 9.26 -26.58 14.12
N GLU A 437 9.19 -27.75 14.77
CA GLU A 437 10.09 -28.06 15.87
C GLU A 437 11.54 -28.09 15.32
N ARG A 438 12.38 -27.19 15.80
CA ARG A 438 13.80 -27.06 15.42
C ARG A 438 14.67 -27.95 16.27
#